data_793062387574bb4402098a0bb310bdb2
#
_entry.id   793062387574bb4402098a0bb310bdb2
#
_cell.length_a   1.000
_cell.length_b   1.000
_cell.length_c   1.000
_cell.angle_alpha   90.00
_cell.angle_beta   90.00
_cell.angle_gamma   90.00
#
_symmetry.space_group_name_H-M   'P 1'
#
loop_
_entity.id
_entity.type
_entity.pdbx_description
1 polymer ?
#
loop_
_entity_poly.entity_id
_entity_poly.type
_entity_poly.pdbx_seq_one_letter_code
_entity_poly.pdbx_strand_id
1 'polypeptide(L)'
;SLLLIFIALIFLKNQTRPLVRLSKAAERFGKGEIVEDLRPSGALEIRKATYEFDRMMKRINRHLAQRSEMLSGISHDLRTPLTRLKLQLAMMEKKDLSEKMGADIDEMEKMLNDYLQYSKSQTEESSTKININDMLKEILRNYDKSRYELISGETIILEGRKNLIKRCISNIIENGFSYGNKVFVELRKSINSAIFIIEDAGPGIPIALSELSQLYHTIPVCLQDFRNLKPLQLQYFFPFG
;
A
#
# COMPACT_ATOMS: atom_id res chain seq x y z
N SER A 1 3.34 -37.09 43.68
CA SER A 1 2.52 -36.86 42.44
C SER A 1 2.41 -35.40 42.04
N LEU A 2 2.08 -34.43 42.92
CA LEU A 2 1.95 -32.99 42.57
C LEU A 2 3.25 -32.41 42.01
N LEU A 3 4.42 -32.74 42.57
CA LEU A 3 5.73 -32.29 42.12
C LEU A 3 6.01 -32.72 40.67
N LEU A 4 5.69 -33.97 40.31
CA LEU A 4 5.87 -34.50 38.97
C LEU A 4 5.00 -33.78 37.95
N ILE A 5 3.74 -33.48 38.31
CA ILE A 5 2.82 -32.70 37.45
C ILE A 5 3.37 -31.30 37.25
N PHE A 6 3.88 -30.65 38.27
CA PHE A 6 4.45 -29.31 38.18
C PHE A 6 5.68 -29.27 37.27
N ILE A 7 6.59 -30.25 37.40
CA ILE A 7 7.76 -30.40 36.53
C ILE A 7 7.32 -30.63 35.07
N ALA A 8 6.34 -31.51 34.86
CA ALA A 8 5.80 -31.78 33.52
C ALA A 8 5.18 -30.53 32.87
N LEU A 9 4.43 -29.70 33.63
CA LEU A 9 3.84 -28.46 33.14
C LEU A 9 4.91 -27.41 32.76
N ILE A 10 5.97 -27.27 33.56
CA ILE A 10 7.11 -26.40 33.23
C ILE A 10 7.80 -26.87 31.97
N PHE A 11 8.04 -28.18 31.87
CA PHE A 11 8.67 -28.77 30.69
C PHE A 11 7.84 -28.54 29.43
N LEU A 12 6.54 -28.83 29.43
CA LEU A 12 5.59 -28.55 28.33
C LEU A 12 5.59 -27.08 27.94
N LYS A 13 5.45 -26.19 28.94
CA LYS A 13 5.49 -24.75 28.70
C LYS A 13 6.78 -24.29 28.03
N ASN A 14 7.91 -24.87 28.40
CA ASN A 14 9.21 -24.54 27.85
C ASN A 14 9.39 -25.07 26.41
N GLN A 15 8.76 -26.21 26.07
CA GLN A 15 8.75 -26.79 24.73
C GLN A 15 7.79 -26.07 23.78
N THR A 16 6.63 -25.60 24.25
CA THR A 16 5.61 -24.96 23.40
C THR A 16 5.92 -23.50 23.09
N ARG A 17 6.58 -22.76 23.98
CA ARG A 17 6.93 -21.35 23.79
C ARG A 17 7.68 -21.04 22.50
N PRO A 18 8.75 -21.79 22.13
CA PRO A 18 9.48 -21.55 20.88
C PRO A 18 8.61 -21.79 19.64
N LEU A 19 7.72 -22.78 19.67
CA LEU A 19 6.79 -23.05 18.58
C LEU A 19 5.79 -21.90 18.38
N VAL A 20 5.23 -21.38 19.48
CA VAL A 20 4.34 -20.22 19.43
C VAL A 20 5.06 -18.98 18.90
N ARG A 21 6.34 -18.78 19.27
CA ARG A 21 7.16 -17.68 18.72
C ARG A 21 7.37 -17.83 17.21
N LEU A 22 7.70 -19.03 16.75
CA LEU A 22 7.87 -19.32 15.32
C LEU A 22 6.56 -19.07 14.55
N SER A 23 5.43 -19.55 15.08
CA SER A 23 4.10 -19.32 14.48
C SER A 23 3.75 -17.83 14.38
N LYS A 24 3.98 -17.05 15.44
CA LYS A 24 3.77 -15.59 15.42
C LYS A 24 4.71 -14.88 14.45
N ALA A 25 5.96 -15.33 14.35
CA ALA A 25 6.90 -14.78 13.39
C ALA A 25 6.46 -15.06 11.94
N ALA A 26 5.96 -16.27 11.68
CA ALA A 26 5.41 -16.65 10.39
C ALA A 26 4.16 -15.82 10.03
N GLU A 27 3.26 -15.61 10.99
CA GLU A 27 2.08 -14.77 10.82
C GLU A 27 2.48 -13.31 10.51
N ARG A 28 3.41 -12.74 11.28
CA ARG A 28 3.91 -11.36 11.07
C ARG A 28 4.60 -11.22 9.72
N PHE A 29 5.45 -12.17 9.35
CA PHE A 29 6.12 -12.17 8.04
C PHE A 29 5.11 -12.28 6.89
N GLY A 30 4.08 -13.13 7.04
CA GLY A 30 2.98 -13.24 6.06
C GLY A 30 2.16 -11.95 5.91
N LYS A 31 2.12 -11.11 6.97
CA LYS A 31 1.54 -9.75 6.93
C LYS A 31 2.50 -8.70 6.34
N GLY A 32 3.68 -9.11 5.89
CA GLY A 32 4.70 -8.20 5.36
C GLY A 32 5.38 -7.34 6.43
N GLU A 33 5.29 -7.72 7.71
CA GLU A 33 6.02 -7.06 8.79
C GLU A 33 7.49 -7.51 8.79
N ILE A 34 8.37 -6.59 9.15
CA ILE A 34 9.79 -6.94 9.35
C ILE A 34 9.90 -7.76 10.64
N VAL A 35 10.37 -8.99 10.49
CA VAL A 35 10.68 -9.87 11.63
C VAL A 35 12.18 -9.86 11.82
N GLU A 36 12.63 -9.15 12.87
CA GLU A 36 14.02 -9.12 13.26
C GLU A 36 14.34 -10.24 14.26
N ASP A 37 15.54 -10.82 14.13
CA ASP A 37 16.23 -11.65 15.11
C ASP A 37 15.41 -12.83 15.68
N LEU A 38 14.99 -13.73 14.79
CA LEU A 38 14.33 -14.98 15.21
C LEU A 38 15.36 -15.96 15.79
N ARG A 39 15.62 -15.86 17.10
CA ARG A 39 16.61 -16.73 17.79
C ARG A 39 16.11 -18.16 17.92
N PRO A 40 16.82 -19.16 17.35
CA PRO A 40 16.47 -20.56 17.50
C PRO A 40 16.54 -20.99 18.99
N SER A 41 15.45 -21.52 19.52
CA SER A 41 15.37 -21.98 20.92
C SER A 41 14.46 -23.22 21.03
N GLY A 42 14.57 -23.95 22.13
CA GLY A 42 13.78 -25.15 22.40
C GLY A 42 14.42 -26.46 21.89
N ALA A 43 13.60 -27.45 21.57
CA ALA A 43 14.04 -28.75 21.06
C ALA A 43 14.81 -28.63 19.74
N LEU A 44 15.63 -29.63 19.42
CA LEU A 44 16.50 -29.64 18.24
C LEU A 44 15.72 -29.39 16.95
N GLU A 45 14.57 -30.04 16.82
CA GLU A 45 13.68 -29.94 15.65
C GLU A 45 13.13 -28.53 15.48
N ILE A 46 12.70 -27.89 16.59
CA ILE A 46 12.18 -26.53 16.57
C ILE A 46 13.29 -25.52 16.26
N ARG A 47 14.49 -25.73 16.80
CA ARG A 47 15.66 -24.90 16.47
C ARG A 47 15.99 -24.97 14.99
N LYS A 48 16.00 -26.20 14.43
CA LYS A 48 16.26 -26.42 13.00
C LYS A 48 15.17 -25.78 12.13
N ALA A 49 13.90 -25.96 12.48
CA ALA A 49 12.79 -25.32 11.79
C ALA A 49 12.86 -23.78 11.83
N THR A 50 13.21 -23.22 13.01
CA THR A 50 13.38 -21.76 13.17
C THR A 50 14.53 -21.23 12.32
N TYR A 51 15.65 -21.95 12.25
CA TYR A 51 16.79 -21.58 11.44
C TYR A 51 16.45 -21.59 9.93
N GLU A 52 15.78 -22.64 9.45
CA GLU A 52 15.40 -22.72 8.03
C GLU A 52 14.33 -21.68 7.68
N PHE A 53 13.43 -21.38 8.60
CA PHE A 53 12.47 -20.30 8.42
C PHE A 53 13.16 -18.93 8.32
N ASP A 54 14.13 -18.64 9.18
CA ASP A 54 14.94 -17.41 9.13
C ASP A 54 15.69 -17.30 7.79
N ARG A 55 16.31 -18.39 7.33
CA ARG A 55 16.96 -18.45 6.00
C ARG A 55 15.99 -18.16 4.87
N MET A 56 14.80 -18.74 4.94
CA MET A 56 13.75 -18.52 3.94
C MET A 56 13.31 -17.05 3.90
N MET A 57 13.03 -16.44 5.07
CA MET A 57 12.69 -15.02 5.16
C MET A 57 13.76 -14.12 4.55
N LYS A 58 15.04 -14.35 4.91
CA LYS A 58 16.19 -13.60 4.38
C LYS A 58 16.32 -13.75 2.87
N ARG A 59 16.04 -14.94 2.33
CA ARG A 59 16.04 -15.17 0.88
C ARG A 59 14.93 -14.41 0.19
N ILE A 60 13.70 -14.47 0.72
CA ILE A 60 12.55 -13.76 0.15
C ILE A 60 12.82 -12.25 0.17
N ASN A 61 13.25 -11.69 1.29
CA ASN A 61 13.56 -10.26 1.40
C ASN A 61 14.66 -9.84 0.41
N ARG A 62 15.68 -10.66 0.21
CA ARG A 62 16.74 -10.40 -0.79
C ARG A 62 16.17 -10.39 -2.21
N HIS A 63 15.31 -11.35 -2.56
CA HIS A 63 14.66 -11.36 -3.88
C HIS A 63 13.76 -10.15 -4.10
N LEU A 64 13.02 -9.72 -3.08
CA LEU A 64 12.20 -8.49 -3.16
C LEU A 64 13.07 -7.25 -3.36
N ALA A 65 14.17 -7.12 -2.62
CA ALA A 65 15.12 -6.02 -2.76
C ALA A 65 15.79 -6.01 -4.15
N GLN A 66 16.26 -7.15 -4.65
CA GLN A 66 16.84 -7.28 -6.00
C GLN A 66 15.83 -6.91 -7.08
N ARG A 67 14.58 -7.36 -6.94
CA ARG A 67 13.51 -6.99 -7.88
C ARG A 67 13.27 -5.47 -7.89
N SER A 68 13.25 -4.85 -6.71
CA SER A 68 13.07 -3.39 -6.57
C SER A 68 14.22 -2.62 -7.19
N GLU A 69 15.47 -3.07 -6.98
CA GLU A 69 16.67 -2.49 -7.57
C GLU A 69 16.68 -2.62 -9.09
N MET A 70 16.37 -3.79 -9.63
CA MET A 70 16.27 -4.04 -11.07
C MET A 70 15.23 -3.11 -11.71
N LEU A 71 14.05 -2.99 -11.12
CA LEU A 71 13.00 -2.12 -11.62
C LEU A 71 13.41 -0.64 -11.57
N SER A 72 14.16 -0.23 -10.55
CA SER A 72 14.72 1.13 -10.46
C SER A 72 15.71 1.40 -11.60
N GLY A 73 16.56 0.42 -11.93
CA GLY A 73 17.50 0.50 -13.06
C GLY A 73 16.78 0.61 -14.40
N ILE A 74 15.81 -0.29 -14.66
CA ILE A 74 15.01 -0.29 -15.89
C ILE A 74 14.31 1.06 -16.07
N SER A 75 13.76 1.64 -15.02
CA SER A 75 13.06 2.92 -15.13
C SER A 75 14.00 4.09 -15.43
N HIS A 76 15.20 4.07 -14.85
CA HIS A 76 16.22 5.06 -15.22
C HIS A 76 16.55 4.95 -16.71
N ASP A 77 16.72 3.73 -17.21
CA ASP A 77 17.09 3.48 -18.61
C ASP A 77 15.95 3.78 -19.58
N LEU A 78 14.68 3.63 -19.15
CA LEU A 78 13.51 4.03 -19.95
C LEU A 78 13.27 5.53 -19.94
N ARG A 79 13.63 6.25 -18.89
CA ARG A 79 13.47 7.72 -18.83
C ARG A 79 14.31 8.42 -19.91
N THR A 80 15.50 7.92 -20.21
CA THR A 80 16.41 8.51 -21.21
C THR A 80 15.79 8.54 -22.62
N PRO A 81 15.26 7.43 -23.19
CA PRO A 81 14.61 7.45 -24.49
C PRO A 81 13.30 8.26 -24.49
N LEU A 82 12.52 8.24 -23.40
CA LEU A 82 11.31 9.06 -23.29
C LEU A 82 11.62 10.56 -23.34
N THR A 83 12.67 11.00 -22.62
CA THR A 83 13.14 12.40 -22.68
C THR A 83 13.60 12.76 -24.09
N ARG A 84 14.30 11.85 -24.80
CA ARG A 84 14.72 12.07 -26.18
C ARG A 84 13.54 12.20 -27.12
N LEU A 85 12.50 11.36 -26.96
CA LEU A 85 11.26 11.46 -27.73
C LEU A 85 10.57 12.80 -27.47
N LYS A 86 10.47 13.28 -26.25
CA LYS A 86 9.92 14.62 -25.93
C LYS A 86 10.67 15.73 -26.64
N LEU A 87 12.01 15.66 -26.63
CA LEU A 87 12.83 16.66 -27.33
C LEU A 87 12.60 16.62 -28.84
N GLN A 88 12.48 15.44 -29.44
CA GLN A 88 12.19 15.31 -30.88
C GLN A 88 10.81 15.86 -31.23
N LEU A 89 9.79 15.58 -30.39
CA LEU A 89 8.44 16.12 -30.58
C LEU A 89 8.40 17.64 -30.47
N ALA A 90 9.16 18.21 -29.52
CA ALA A 90 9.26 19.67 -29.36
C ALA A 90 9.88 20.38 -30.59
N MET A 91 10.62 19.64 -31.44
CA MET A 91 11.23 20.15 -32.67
C MET A 91 10.34 19.95 -33.92
N MET A 92 9.17 19.28 -33.78
CA MET A 92 8.25 19.05 -34.91
C MET A 92 7.39 20.27 -35.18
N GLU A 93 7.22 20.59 -36.46
CA GLU A 93 6.38 21.71 -36.90
C GLU A 93 4.87 21.48 -36.73
N LYS A 94 4.44 20.20 -36.74
CA LYS A 94 3.01 19.81 -36.55
C LYS A 94 2.62 19.80 -35.08
N LYS A 95 2.19 20.93 -34.55
CA LYS A 95 1.87 21.11 -33.15
C LYS A 95 0.78 20.15 -32.61
N ASP A 96 -0.33 19.95 -33.34
CA ASP A 96 -1.45 19.09 -32.87
C ASP A 96 -1.02 17.64 -32.68
N LEU A 97 -0.19 17.09 -33.57
CA LEU A 97 0.33 15.71 -33.43
C LEU A 97 1.39 15.64 -32.33
N SER A 98 2.24 16.66 -32.22
CA SER A 98 3.27 16.75 -31.18
C SER A 98 2.67 16.83 -29.78
N GLU A 99 1.59 17.58 -29.59
CA GLU A 99 0.88 17.70 -28.32
C GLU A 99 0.24 16.35 -27.90
N LYS A 100 -0.43 15.65 -28.81
CA LYS A 100 -1.02 14.33 -28.52
C LYS A 100 0.04 13.29 -28.14
N MET A 101 1.09 13.19 -28.95
CA MET A 101 2.19 12.25 -28.66
C MET A 101 2.95 12.65 -27.38
N GLY A 102 3.05 13.94 -27.09
CA GLY A 102 3.64 14.44 -25.85
C GLY A 102 2.83 13.99 -24.62
N ALA A 103 1.50 14.08 -24.68
CA ALA A 103 0.61 13.61 -23.63
C ALA A 103 0.74 12.09 -23.38
N ASP A 104 0.83 11.30 -24.46
CA ASP A 104 1.04 9.85 -24.36
C ASP A 104 2.37 9.51 -23.66
N ILE A 105 3.44 10.26 -23.97
CA ILE A 105 4.74 10.07 -23.31
C ILE A 105 4.69 10.49 -21.84
N ASP A 106 3.99 11.57 -21.49
CA ASP A 106 3.79 11.98 -20.10
C ASP A 106 3.03 10.91 -19.29
N GLU A 107 2.02 10.28 -19.90
CA GLU A 107 1.29 9.17 -19.31
C GLU A 107 2.19 7.94 -19.11
N MET A 108 3.04 7.61 -20.10
CA MET A 108 4.03 6.52 -19.94
C MET A 108 5.02 6.79 -18.81
N GLU A 109 5.53 8.01 -18.67
CA GLU A 109 6.40 8.40 -17.54
C GLU A 109 5.67 8.28 -16.20
N LYS A 110 4.40 8.70 -16.14
CA LYS A 110 3.57 8.57 -14.94
C LYS A 110 3.41 7.10 -14.57
N MET A 111 2.99 6.24 -15.49
CA MET A 111 2.84 4.80 -15.24
C MET A 111 4.14 4.16 -14.76
N LEU A 112 5.28 4.51 -15.35
CA LEU A 112 6.59 4.01 -14.95
C LEU A 112 6.94 4.42 -13.52
N ASN A 113 6.73 5.68 -13.16
CA ASN A 113 6.99 6.19 -11.82
C ASN A 113 6.06 5.55 -10.76
N ASP A 114 4.79 5.34 -11.09
CA ASP A 114 3.80 4.69 -10.23
C ASP A 114 4.19 3.23 -9.95
N TYR A 115 4.64 2.51 -10.97
CA TYR A 115 5.11 1.13 -10.83
C TYR A 115 6.38 1.02 -9.98
N LEU A 116 7.30 1.97 -10.13
CA LEU A 116 8.50 2.05 -9.27
C LEU A 116 8.17 2.31 -7.82
N GLN A 117 7.29 3.27 -7.56
CA GLN A 117 6.85 3.58 -6.21
C GLN A 117 6.16 2.38 -5.56
N TYR A 118 5.35 1.65 -6.35
CA TYR A 118 4.72 0.41 -5.88
C TYR A 118 5.76 -0.63 -5.48
N SER A 119 6.76 -0.87 -6.31
CA SER A 119 7.81 -1.85 -6.03
C SER A 119 8.64 -1.50 -4.78
N LYS A 120 8.98 -0.22 -4.58
CA LYS A 120 9.73 0.25 -3.41
C LYS A 120 8.92 0.17 -2.11
N SER A 121 7.62 0.46 -2.16
CA SER A 121 6.76 0.47 -0.96
C SER A 121 6.57 -0.91 -0.32
N GLN A 122 6.86 -1.99 -1.03
CA GLN A 122 6.74 -3.36 -0.51
C GLN A 122 7.91 -3.76 0.40
N THR A 123 9.07 -3.11 0.31
CA THR A 123 10.31 -3.62 0.91
C THR A 123 10.83 -2.84 2.12
N GLU A 124 10.43 -1.58 2.35
CA GLU A 124 11.21 -0.71 3.26
C GLU A 124 10.43 0.00 4.36
N GLU A 125 9.09 -0.11 4.41
CA GLU A 125 8.34 0.71 5.36
C GLU A 125 7.85 -0.05 6.58
N SER A 126 8.35 0.32 7.76
CA SER A 126 7.86 -0.17 9.04
C SER A 126 6.50 0.43 9.41
N SER A 127 5.69 -0.33 10.14
CA SER A 127 4.43 0.17 10.69
C SER A 127 4.69 1.24 11.75
N THR A 128 4.02 2.39 11.61
CA THR A 128 4.12 3.53 12.54
C THR A 128 2.73 4.04 12.90
N LYS A 129 2.63 4.76 14.02
CA LYS A 129 1.39 5.45 14.38
C LYS A 129 1.21 6.69 13.50
N ILE A 130 0.07 6.78 12.83
CA ILE A 130 -0.22 7.79 11.83
C ILE A 130 -1.48 8.56 12.26
N ASN A 131 -1.39 9.88 12.31
CA ASN A 131 -2.55 10.74 12.43
C ASN A 131 -3.18 10.92 11.03
N ILE A 132 -4.33 10.30 10.84
CA ILE A 132 -5.02 10.29 9.54
C ILE A 132 -5.58 11.66 9.18
N ASN A 133 -6.06 12.42 10.17
CA ASN A 133 -6.59 13.76 9.93
C ASN A 133 -5.52 14.70 9.37
N ASP A 134 -4.29 14.64 9.91
CA ASP A 134 -3.19 15.46 9.44
C ASP A 134 -2.71 15.01 8.05
N MET A 135 -2.68 13.69 7.81
CA MET A 135 -2.36 13.13 6.50
C MET A 135 -3.33 13.61 5.42
N LEU A 136 -4.64 13.59 5.68
CA LEU A 136 -5.66 14.09 4.75
C LEU A 136 -5.49 15.57 4.45
N LYS A 137 -5.24 16.39 5.49
CA LYS A 137 -4.95 17.82 5.31
C LYS A 137 -3.71 18.06 4.46
N GLU A 138 -2.65 17.24 4.67
CA GLU A 138 -1.42 17.31 3.87
C GLU A 138 -1.68 16.98 2.39
N ILE A 139 -2.46 15.93 2.10
CA ILE A 139 -2.82 15.55 0.74
C ILE A 139 -3.64 16.64 0.07
N LEU A 140 -4.70 17.12 0.74
CA LEU A 140 -5.64 18.09 0.19
C LEU A 140 -5.04 19.49 0.05
N ARG A 141 -3.95 19.81 0.75
CA ARG A 141 -3.26 21.09 0.63
C ARG A 141 -2.75 21.42 -0.79
N ASN A 142 -2.54 20.38 -1.60
CA ASN A 142 -2.08 20.53 -2.99
C ASN A 142 -3.20 20.91 -3.96
N TYR A 143 -4.45 20.95 -3.49
CA TYR A 143 -5.63 21.26 -4.30
C TYR A 143 -6.27 22.58 -3.85
N ASP A 144 -6.96 23.23 -4.77
CA ASP A 144 -7.72 24.45 -4.45
C ASP A 144 -8.85 24.13 -3.47
N LYS A 145 -8.95 24.94 -2.41
CA LYS A 145 -9.97 24.78 -1.36
C LYS A 145 -11.42 24.87 -1.87
N SER A 146 -11.65 25.52 -2.99
CA SER A 146 -12.97 25.59 -3.63
C SER A 146 -13.40 24.25 -4.25
N ARG A 147 -12.46 23.36 -4.55
CA ARG A 147 -12.70 22.10 -5.23
C ARG A 147 -12.90 20.90 -4.30
N TYR A 148 -12.72 21.06 -3.02
CA TYR A 148 -12.96 19.97 -2.07
C TYR A 148 -13.70 20.42 -0.82
N GLU A 149 -14.37 19.47 -0.20
CA GLU A 149 -14.96 19.62 1.12
C GLU A 149 -14.46 18.47 2.01
N LEU A 150 -13.87 18.82 3.16
CA LEU A 150 -13.35 17.85 4.12
C LEU A 150 -14.20 17.87 5.39
N ILE A 151 -14.88 16.77 5.66
CA ILE A 151 -15.59 16.53 6.91
C ILE A 151 -14.75 15.54 7.73
N SER A 152 -14.16 16.05 8.78
CA SER A 152 -13.38 15.23 9.71
C SER A 152 -13.82 15.51 11.15
N GLY A 153 -14.21 14.45 11.85
CA GLY A 153 -14.58 14.51 13.27
C GLY A 153 -13.37 14.39 14.19
N GLU A 154 -13.42 13.40 15.09
CA GLU A 154 -12.36 13.13 16.04
C GLU A 154 -11.03 12.76 15.35
N THR A 155 -9.92 13.03 16.06
CA THR A 155 -8.60 12.60 15.60
C THR A 155 -8.51 11.07 15.57
N ILE A 156 -8.12 10.51 14.44
CA ILE A 156 -7.96 9.07 14.24
C ILE A 156 -6.47 8.75 14.09
N ILE A 157 -5.99 7.88 14.97
CA ILE A 157 -4.62 7.36 14.92
C ILE A 157 -4.69 5.90 14.49
N LEU A 158 -4.08 5.58 13.37
CA LEU A 158 -3.89 4.21 12.87
C LEU A 158 -2.44 3.79 12.98
N GLU A 159 -2.21 2.50 13.17
CA GLU A 159 -0.90 1.90 13.06
C GLU A 159 -0.77 1.22 11.69
N GLY A 160 0.19 1.65 10.90
CA GLY A 160 0.37 1.15 9.55
C GLY A 160 1.54 1.76 8.81
N ARG A 161 1.70 1.41 7.53
CA ARG A 161 2.73 1.94 6.64
C ARG A 161 2.27 3.30 6.09
N LYS A 162 2.88 4.37 6.58
CA LYS A 162 2.46 5.76 6.32
C LYS A 162 2.41 6.09 4.82
N ASN A 163 3.49 5.78 4.09
CA ASN A 163 3.57 6.13 2.68
C ASN A 163 2.61 5.31 1.81
N LEU A 164 2.39 4.04 2.17
CA LEU A 164 1.43 3.19 1.48
C LEU A 164 0.00 3.72 1.64
N ILE A 165 -0.40 4.05 2.88
CA ILE A 165 -1.73 4.59 3.19
C ILE A 165 -1.90 5.95 2.50
N LYS A 166 -0.90 6.84 2.61
CA LYS A 166 -0.92 8.15 1.96
C LYS A 166 -1.11 8.03 0.46
N ARG A 167 -0.37 7.14 -0.20
CA ARG A 167 -0.47 6.91 -1.64
C ARG A 167 -1.85 6.38 -2.04
N CYS A 168 -2.38 5.41 -1.30
CA CYS A 168 -3.71 4.87 -1.57
C CYS A 168 -4.78 5.97 -1.53
N ILE A 169 -4.78 6.77 -0.48
CA ILE A 169 -5.73 7.87 -0.33
C ILE A 169 -5.51 8.95 -1.41
N SER A 170 -4.24 9.32 -1.70
CA SER A 170 -3.92 10.29 -2.75
C SER A 170 -4.41 9.84 -4.12
N ASN A 171 -4.20 8.58 -4.48
CA ASN A 171 -4.66 8.04 -5.77
C ASN A 171 -6.18 8.11 -5.91
N ILE A 172 -6.93 7.81 -4.84
CA ILE A 172 -8.40 7.89 -4.88
C ILE A 172 -8.87 9.33 -5.01
N ILE A 173 -8.27 10.25 -4.26
CA ILE A 173 -8.59 11.69 -4.31
C ILE A 173 -8.23 12.27 -5.69
N GLU A 174 -7.04 11.92 -6.22
CA GLU A 174 -6.59 12.35 -7.54
C GLU A 174 -7.52 11.84 -8.65
N ASN A 175 -7.97 10.59 -8.52
CA ASN A 175 -8.97 10.01 -9.41
C ASN A 175 -10.29 10.80 -9.37
N GLY A 176 -10.78 11.13 -8.16
CA GLY A 176 -11.97 11.96 -7.99
C GLY A 176 -11.83 13.35 -8.66
N PHE A 177 -10.67 14.00 -8.57
CA PHE A 177 -10.42 15.27 -9.24
C PHE A 177 -10.25 15.16 -10.77
N SER A 178 -9.86 13.99 -11.26
CA SER A 178 -9.72 13.76 -12.70
C SER A 178 -11.06 13.63 -13.41
N TYR A 179 -12.07 13.08 -12.72
CA TYR A 179 -13.40 12.86 -13.29
C TYR A 179 -14.45 13.85 -12.78
N GLY A 180 -14.24 14.47 -11.60
CA GLY A 180 -15.14 15.42 -10.97
C GLY A 180 -14.52 16.79 -10.77
N ASN A 181 -15.33 17.83 -10.87
CA ASN A 181 -14.90 19.21 -10.56
C ASN A 181 -14.79 19.45 -9.05
N LYS A 182 -15.49 18.69 -8.24
CA LYS A 182 -15.51 18.79 -6.78
C LYS A 182 -15.44 17.40 -6.16
N VAL A 183 -14.69 17.28 -5.05
CA VAL A 183 -14.51 16.03 -4.30
C VAL A 183 -14.91 16.25 -2.85
N PHE A 184 -15.75 15.36 -2.33
CA PHE A 184 -16.12 15.31 -0.91
C PHE A 184 -15.32 14.22 -0.23
N VAL A 185 -14.69 14.56 0.89
CA VAL A 185 -13.90 13.61 1.68
C VAL A 185 -14.45 13.62 3.10
N GLU A 186 -14.98 12.51 3.54
CA GLU A 186 -15.43 12.35 4.91
C GLU A 186 -14.64 11.27 5.63
N LEU A 187 -14.17 11.57 6.82
CA LEU A 187 -13.44 10.65 7.69
C LEU A 187 -14.29 10.34 8.92
N ARG A 188 -14.73 9.09 9.05
CA ARG A 188 -15.48 8.58 10.20
C ARG A 188 -14.67 7.60 11.02
N LYS A 189 -14.78 7.70 12.34
CA LYS A 189 -14.23 6.71 13.26
C LYS A 189 -15.25 5.63 13.55
N SER A 190 -14.84 4.38 13.44
CA SER A 190 -15.59 3.22 13.93
C SER A 190 -14.86 2.59 15.11
N ILE A 191 -15.48 1.59 15.79
CA ILE A 191 -14.95 0.98 17.02
C ILE A 191 -13.48 0.53 16.88
N ASN A 192 -13.12 -0.08 15.75
CA ASN A 192 -11.78 -0.60 15.47
C ASN A 192 -11.26 -0.23 14.06
N SER A 193 -11.87 0.75 13.39
CA SER A 193 -11.54 1.10 12.01
C SER A 193 -11.70 2.59 11.74
N ALA A 194 -10.98 3.07 10.70
CA ALA A 194 -11.25 4.35 10.07
C ALA A 194 -11.99 4.10 8.77
N ILE A 195 -13.08 4.84 8.54
CA ILE A 195 -13.87 4.78 7.33
C ILE A 195 -13.60 6.07 6.55
N PHE A 196 -13.13 5.92 5.31
CA PHE A 196 -12.97 7.01 4.38
C PHE A 196 -14.13 6.94 3.38
N ILE A 197 -14.87 8.01 3.27
CA ILE A 197 -15.90 8.18 2.26
C ILE A 197 -15.39 9.26 1.32
N ILE A 198 -15.20 8.93 0.05
CA ILE A 198 -14.73 9.86 -0.96
C ILE A 198 -15.75 9.82 -2.09
N GLU A 199 -16.33 10.97 -2.38
CA GLU A 199 -17.36 11.14 -3.41
C GLU A 199 -16.88 12.21 -4.39
N ASP A 200 -17.03 11.99 -5.66
CA ASP A 200 -16.78 12.97 -6.72
C ASP A 200 -18.08 13.41 -7.40
N ALA A 201 -18.04 14.60 -7.99
CA ALA A 201 -19.15 15.13 -8.77
C ALA A 201 -18.99 14.83 -10.28
N GLY A 202 -18.37 13.69 -10.61
CA GLY A 202 -18.17 13.24 -11.98
C GLY A 202 -19.40 12.56 -12.60
N PRO A 203 -19.30 12.14 -13.86
CA PRO A 203 -20.41 11.50 -14.60
C PRO A 203 -20.74 10.08 -14.10
N GLY A 204 -20.00 9.58 -13.12
CA GLY A 204 -20.13 8.20 -12.65
C GLY A 204 -19.52 7.16 -13.59
N ILE A 205 -19.60 5.88 -13.19
CA ILE A 205 -19.14 4.78 -14.03
C ILE A 205 -20.35 4.21 -14.79
N PRO A 206 -20.28 4.05 -16.12
CA PRO A 206 -21.33 3.39 -16.89
C PRO A 206 -21.67 2.02 -16.31
N ILE A 207 -22.96 1.67 -16.21
CA ILE A 207 -23.46 0.43 -15.62
C ILE A 207 -22.78 -0.81 -16.24
N ALA A 208 -22.53 -0.80 -17.55
CA ALA A 208 -21.80 -1.87 -18.24
C ALA A 208 -20.37 -2.10 -17.75
N LEU A 209 -19.75 -1.09 -17.12
CA LEU A 209 -18.41 -1.16 -16.55
C LEU A 209 -18.43 -1.32 -15.02
N SER A 210 -19.58 -1.19 -14.36
CA SER A 210 -19.68 -1.26 -12.91
C SER A 210 -19.33 -2.65 -12.36
N GLU A 211 -19.67 -3.73 -13.08
CA GLU A 211 -19.26 -5.10 -12.73
C GLU A 211 -17.74 -5.30 -12.91
N LEU A 212 -17.15 -4.75 -13.98
CA LEU A 212 -15.70 -4.76 -14.20
C LEU A 212 -14.98 -3.85 -13.20
N SER A 213 -15.60 -2.74 -12.80
CA SER A 213 -15.03 -1.83 -11.81
C SER A 213 -14.93 -2.45 -10.42
N GLN A 214 -15.84 -3.34 -10.03
CA GLN A 214 -15.71 -4.15 -8.81
C GLN A 214 -14.51 -5.13 -8.90
N LEU A 215 -14.10 -5.55 -10.09
CA LEU A 215 -12.96 -6.43 -10.34
C LEU A 215 -11.63 -5.70 -10.57
N TYR A 216 -11.67 -4.47 -11.09
CA TYR A 216 -10.48 -3.73 -11.57
C TYR A 216 -10.27 -2.36 -10.92
N HIS A 217 -10.96 -2.03 -9.84
CA HIS A 217 -10.60 -0.82 -9.11
C HIS A 217 -9.11 -0.85 -8.74
N THR A 218 -8.44 0.28 -8.88
CA THR A 218 -7.11 0.62 -8.35
C THR A 218 -6.92 0.19 -6.88
N ILE A 219 -8.00 -0.21 -6.28
CA ILE A 219 -8.19 -0.83 -4.98
C ILE A 219 -7.47 -2.20 -4.82
N PRO A 220 -7.38 -3.15 -5.80
CA PRO A 220 -6.74 -4.45 -5.52
C PRO A 220 -5.30 -4.34 -5.08
N VAL A 221 -4.56 -3.37 -5.60
CA VAL A 221 -3.16 -3.15 -5.24
C VAL A 221 -3.04 -2.54 -3.84
N CYS A 222 -3.95 -1.63 -3.46
CA CYS A 222 -3.99 -1.07 -2.12
C CYS A 222 -4.64 -2.03 -1.12
N LEU A 223 -5.72 -2.74 -1.47
CA LEU A 223 -6.45 -3.62 -0.55
C LEU A 223 -5.73 -4.94 -0.26
N GLN A 224 -4.86 -5.45 -1.13
CA GLN A 224 -4.04 -6.61 -0.81
C GLN A 224 -3.13 -6.35 0.38
N ASP A 225 -2.60 -5.13 0.47
CA ASP A 225 -1.76 -4.69 1.59
C ASP A 225 -2.60 -4.29 2.82
N PHE A 226 -3.87 -3.89 2.63
CA PHE A 226 -4.80 -3.55 3.71
C PHE A 226 -5.48 -4.76 4.36
N ARG A 227 -5.47 -5.94 3.75
CA ARG A 227 -6.03 -7.16 4.36
C ARG A 227 -5.39 -7.50 5.71
N ASN A 228 -4.20 -7.00 5.97
CA ASN A 228 -3.43 -7.25 7.18
C ASN A 228 -3.43 -6.08 8.17
N LEU A 229 -4.00 -4.93 7.82
CA LEU A 229 -4.27 -3.84 8.75
C LEU A 229 -5.65 -4.04 9.36
N LYS A 230 -5.82 -3.74 10.66
CA LYS A 230 -7.14 -3.68 11.29
C LYS A 230 -8.07 -2.85 10.43
N PRO A 231 -9.33 -3.24 10.24
CA PRO A 231 -10.11 -2.92 9.06
C PRO A 231 -10.17 -1.42 8.75
N LEU A 232 -9.55 -1.04 7.64
CA LEU A 232 -9.78 0.20 6.95
C LEU A 232 -10.94 -0.07 5.98
N GLN A 233 -12.04 0.62 6.12
CA GLN A 233 -13.15 0.55 5.18
C GLN A 233 -13.06 1.75 4.26
N LEU A 234 -12.86 1.48 2.97
CA LEU A 234 -12.94 2.46 1.90
C LEU A 234 -14.31 2.27 1.24
N GLN A 235 -15.16 3.27 1.36
CA GLN A 235 -16.42 3.34 0.62
C GLN A 235 -16.27 4.46 -0.41
N TYR A 236 -16.31 4.08 -1.67
CA TYR A 236 -16.34 5.00 -2.78
C TYR A 236 -17.76 5.03 -3.33
N PHE A 237 -18.44 6.15 -3.21
CA PHE A 237 -19.76 6.35 -3.78
C PHE A 237 -19.62 7.05 -5.12
N PHE A 238 -20.07 6.39 -6.17
CA PHE A 238 -20.32 7.03 -7.45
C PHE A 238 -21.76 7.54 -7.46
N PRO A 239 -22.01 8.80 -7.87
CA PRO A 239 -23.37 9.22 -8.12
C PRO A 239 -23.93 8.35 -9.26
N PHE A 240 -25.00 7.64 -9.00
CA PHE A 240 -25.80 7.02 -10.04
C PHE A 240 -26.52 8.14 -10.79
N GLY A 241 -26.11 8.35 -12.05
CA GLY A 241 -26.83 9.22 -12.98
C GLY A 241 -28.11 8.58 -13.51
#